data_1ac7a0bcb9fdab88e255a85622f8f79e
#
_entry.id   1ac7a0bcb9fdab88e255a85622f8f79e
#
_cell.length_a   1.000
_cell.length_b   1.000
_cell.length_c   1.000
_cell.angle_alpha   90.00
_cell.angle_beta   90.00
_cell.angle_gamma   90.00
#
_symmetry.space_group_name_H-M   'P 1'
#
loop_
_entity.id
_entity.type
_entity.pdbx_description
1 polymer ?
#
loop_
_entity_poly.entity_id
_entity_poly.type
_entity_poly.pdbx_seq_one_letter_code
_entity_poly.pdbx_strand_id
1 'polypeptide(L)'
;MTSTLLAPPLTAPSDLQAVLKKQGFAVVGSDAVSALSSVSHADLVRLNSFWNNLPPDQYLKDGGRYRRRRHASFLVQGGVVSQYAHRAHWQPLSYNALHGGMRRWFEPLDSAMTSTVAWSAVISFLGRVASGLRGEQTWFVEAHPFRIDTTDGIGRPTPEGAHRDGVDLVAVFLIGRQGIKGGETRVFDVSSPLGQRFTLTEPWSLLLLDDARVIHETTPIQPQSELGWRDTLVVTLRASGFLDEAAQPVA
;
A
#
# COMPACT_ATOMS: atom_id res chain seq x y z
N MET A 1 -24.74 9.31 15.84
CA MET A 1 -24.91 9.22 14.37
C MET A 1 -23.92 8.18 13.86
N THR A 2 -24.39 7.04 13.38
CA THR A 2 -23.55 6.04 12.71
C THR A 2 -23.13 6.62 11.38
N SER A 3 -21.83 6.92 11.23
CA SER A 3 -21.27 7.33 9.93
C SER A 3 -21.46 6.17 8.95
N THR A 4 -22.27 6.36 7.94
CA THR A 4 -22.47 5.37 6.88
C THR A 4 -21.17 5.28 6.10
N LEU A 5 -20.50 4.12 6.13
CA LEU A 5 -19.31 3.86 5.33
C LEU A 5 -19.72 3.77 3.84
N LEU A 6 -19.00 4.49 3.00
CA LEU A 6 -19.21 4.39 1.55
C LEU A 6 -18.54 3.11 1.03
N ALA A 7 -19.29 2.29 0.34
CA ALA A 7 -18.77 1.06 -0.26
C ALA A 7 -17.73 1.36 -1.36
N PRO A 8 -16.69 0.54 -1.51
CA PRO A 8 -15.73 0.68 -2.58
C PRO A 8 -16.35 0.33 -3.96
N PRO A 9 -15.92 1.00 -5.04
CA PRO A 9 -16.36 0.68 -6.40
C PRO A 9 -15.62 -0.58 -6.90
N LEU A 10 -16.15 -1.77 -6.57
CA LEU A 10 -15.51 -3.03 -6.91
C LEU A 10 -15.44 -3.26 -8.43
N THR A 11 -14.28 -3.69 -8.87
CA THR A 11 -13.97 -4.04 -10.27
C THR A 11 -13.90 -5.57 -10.41
N ALA A 12 -14.54 -6.11 -11.43
CA ALA A 12 -14.42 -7.52 -11.75
C ALA A 12 -12.98 -7.89 -12.20
N PRO A 13 -12.49 -9.11 -11.90
CA PRO A 13 -11.14 -9.52 -12.31
C PRO A 13 -10.86 -9.37 -13.80
N SER A 14 -11.83 -9.67 -14.66
CA SER A 14 -11.73 -9.52 -16.13
C SER A 14 -11.51 -8.08 -16.59
N ASP A 15 -12.00 -7.11 -15.83
CA ASP A 15 -12.02 -5.70 -16.21
C ASP A 15 -10.88 -4.90 -15.58
N LEU A 16 -10.10 -5.54 -14.70
CA LEU A 16 -9.08 -4.88 -13.88
C LEU A 16 -8.16 -3.98 -14.71
N GLN A 17 -7.54 -4.51 -15.75
CA GLN A 17 -6.59 -3.76 -16.58
C GLN A 17 -7.27 -2.61 -17.34
N ALA A 18 -8.46 -2.84 -17.87
CA ALA A 18 -9.22 -1.84 -18.61
C ALA A 18 -9.64 -0.68 -17.69
N VAL A 19 -10.16 -1.00 -16.51
CA VAL A 19 -10.58 -0.01 -15.51
C VAL A 19 -9.38 0.79 -15.01
N LEU A 20 -8.28 0.12 -14.65
CA LEU A 20 -7.07 0.77 -14.16
C LEU A 20 -6.48 1.72 -15.22
N LYS A 21 -6.42 1.30 -16.49
CA LYS A 21 -6.00 2.16 -17.61
C LYS A 21 -6.96 3.33 -17.86
N LYS A 22 -8.26 3.13 -17.67
CA LYS A 22 -9.28 4.15 -17.97
C LYS A 22 -9.31 5.27 -16.93
N GLN A 23 -9.34 4.93 -15.64
CA GLN A 23 -9.57 5.90 -14.57
C GLN A 23 -8.39 6.08 -13.59
N GLY A 24 -7.27 5.37 -13.80
CA GLY A 24 -6.07 5.50 -12.97
C GLY A 24 -6.13 4.73 -11.65
N PHE A 25 -7.24 4.10 -11.30
CA PHE A 25 -7.33 3.26 -10.12
C PHE A 25 -8.34 2.12 -10.31
N ALA A 26 -8.24 1.08 -9.50
CA ALA A 26 -9.23 0.00 -9.42
C ALA A 26 -9.28 -0.55 -8.01
N VAL A 27 -10.46 -1.02 -7.59
CA VAL A 27 -10.63 -1.73 -6.31
C VAL A 27 -11.15 -3.13 -6.59
N VAL A 28 -10.53 -4.14 -6.01
CA VAL A 28 -10.97 -5.54 -6.11
C VAL A 28 -11.20 -6.14 -4.72
N GLY A 29 -12.24 -6.96 -4.59
CA GLY A 29 -12.55 -7.67 -3.35
C GLY A 29 -11.58 -8.84 -3.10
N SER A 30 -11.66 -9.44 -1.92
CA SER A 30 -10.76 -10.51 -1.49
C SER A 30 -10.82 -11.75 -2.39
N ASP A 31 -12.00 -12.13 -2.85
CA ASP A 31 -12.18 -13.25 -3.77
C ASP A 31 -11.47 -13.01 -5.10
N ALA A 32 -11.56 -11.77 -5.61
CA ALA A 32 -10.84 -11.37 -6.81
C ALA A 32 -9.32 -11.37 -6.61
N VAL A 33 -8.82 -10.91 -5.46
CA VAL A 33 -7.40 -11.02 -5.10
C VAL A 33 -6.95 -12.48 -5.07
N SER A 34 -7.73 -13.35 -4.43
CA SER A 34 -7.46 -14.79 -4.38
C SER A 34 -7.37 -15.40 -5.78
N ALA A 35 -8.34 -15.12 -6.65
CA ALA A 35 -8.37 -15.61 -8.02
C ALA A 35 -7.19 -15.10 -8.86
N LEU A 36 -6.91 -13.78 -8.82
CA LEU A 36 -5.87 -13.12 -9.61
C LEU A 36 -4.45 -13.49 -9.17
N SER A 37 -4.23 -13.69 -7.87
CA SER A 37 -2.94 -14.13 -7.32
C SER A 37 -2.75 -15.64 -7.31
N SER A 38 -3.82 -16.42 -7.53
CA SER A 38 -3.84 -17.88 -7.37
C SER A 38 -3.48 -18.33 -5.95
N VAL A 39 -3.83 -17.53 -4.95
CA VAL A 39 -3.62 -17.82 -3.52
C VAL A 39 -4.97 -18.03 -2.86
N SER A 40 -5.12 -19.12 -2.09
CA SER A 40 -6.37 -19.32 -1.37
C SER A 40 -6.61 -18.22 -0.32
N HIS A 41 -7.86 -17.88 -0.06
CA HIS A 41 -8.20 -16.92 0.98
C HIS A 41 -7.63 -17.34 2.36
N ALA A 42 -7.63 -18.64 2.66
CA ALA A 42 -7.05 -19.16 3.89
C ALA A 42 -5.54 -18.89 4.00
N ASP A 43 -4.80 -19.01 2.89
CA ASP A 43 -3.36 -18.74 2.89
C ASP A 43 -3.07 -17.24 2.98
N LEU A 44 -3.91 -16.38 2.38
CA LEU A 44 -3.83 -14.94 2.58
C LEU A 44 -4.05 -14.58 4.07
N VAL A 45 -5.09 -15.13 4.70
CA VAL A 45 -5.39 -14.86 6.12
C VAL A 45 -4.29 -15.34 7.06
N ARG A 46 -3.56 -16.41 6.73
CA ARG A 46 -2.40 -16.86 7.52
C ARG A 46 -1.31 -15.79 7.62
N LEU A 47 -1.17 -14.93 6.62
CA LEU A 47 -0.20 -13.83 6.65
C LEU A 47 -0.57 -12.74 7.67
N ASN A 48 -1.82 -12.64 8.13
CA ASN A 48 -2.26 -11.58 9.05
C ASN A 48 -1.48 -11.58 10.38
N SER A 49 -1.01 -12.74 10.83
CA SER A 49 -0.26 -12.88 12.09
C SER A 49 1.02 -12.02 12.13
N PHE A 50 1.62 -11.72 10.97
CA PHE A 50 2.84 -10.91 10.88
C PHE A 50 2.62 -9.43 11.22
N TRP A 51 1.38 -8.95 11.26
CA TRP A 51 1.07 -7.58 11.73
C TRP A 51 1.07 -7.44 13.25
N ASN A 52 1.02 -8.53 14.01
CA ASN A 52 0.96 -8.46 15.47
C ASN A 52 2.26 -7.96 16.10
N ASN A 53 3.40 -8.12 15.42
CA ASN A 53 4.73 -7.79 15.93
C ASN A 53 5.47 -6.74 15.09
N LEU A 54 4.73 -5.79 14.50
CA LEU A 54 5.34 -4.68 13.80
C LEU A 54 5.98 -3.70 14.80
N PRO A 55 7.26 -3.33 14.61
CA PRO A 55 7.94 -2.36 15.46
C PRO A 55 7.40 -0.95 15.25
N PRO A 56 7.51 -0.06 16.25
CA PRO A 56 7.17 1.35 16.10
C PRO A 56 7.97 2.02 14.99
N ASP A 57 7.32 2.94 14.26
CA ASP A 57 7.98 3.80 13.29
C ASP A 57 8.70 4.95 14.02
N GLN A 58 10.03 4.93 13.98
CA GLN A 58 10.89 5.92 14.64
C GLN A 58 11.07 7.22 13.84
N TYR A 59 10.48 7.29 12.63
CA TYR A 59 10.70 8.41 11.70
C TYR A 59 9.50 9.35 11.59
N LEU A 60 8.50 9.23 12.48
CA LEU A 60 7.36 10.13 12.51
C LEU A 60 7.78 11.51 13.04
N LYS A 61 7.82 12.51 12.16
CA LYS A 61 8.21 13.89 12.53
C LYS A 61 7.13 14.66 13.29
N ASP A 62 5.88 14.20 13.27
CA ASP A 62 4.78 14.78 14.05
C ASP A 62 4.77 14.34 15.52
N GLY A 63 5.76 13.52 15.92
CA GLY A 63 5.88 12.99 17.29
C GLY A 63 4.86 11.90 17.63
N GLY A 64 4.06 11.46 16.66
CA GLY A 64 3.05 10.42 16.86
C GLY A 64 3.67 9.03 17.11
N ARG A 65 2.93 8.19 17.86
CA ARG A 65 3.30 6.79 18.15
C ARG A 65 2.33 5.80 17.52
N TYR A 66 1.41 6.30 16.73
CA TYR A 66 0.28 5.58 16.15
C TYR A 66 0.64 4.69 14.96
N ARG A 67 1.92 4.68 14.49
CA ARG A 67 2.34 3.92 13.31
C ARG A 67 3.40 2.88 13.66
N ARG A 68 3.18 1.65 13.19
CA ARG A 68 4.13 0.54 13.25
C ARG A 68 4.34 0.01 11.85
N ARG A 69 5.57 -0.42 11.51
CA ARG A 69 5.86 -0.91 10.17
C ARG A 69 7.16 -1.70 10.09
N ARG A 70 7.27 -2.44 8.99
CA ARG A 70 8.52 -3.01 8.46
C ARG A 70 8.67 -2.62 7.00
N HIS A 71 9.81 -2.94 6.40
CA HIS A 71 10.09 -2.68 4.99
C HIS A 71 10.99 -3.78 4.41
N ALA A 72 10.71 -4.19 3.16
CA ALA A 72 11.64 -4.97 2.37
C ALA A 72 11.49 -4.64 0.89
N SER A 73 12.55 -4.90 0.14
CA SER A 73 12.63 -4.66 -1.29
C SER A 73 12.76 -5.98 -2.06
N PHE A 74 12.15 -6.02 -3.24
CA PHE A 74 12.14 -7.19 -4.12
C PHE A 74 12.35 -6.77 -5.57
N LEU A 75 12.73 -7.72 -6.40
CA LEU A 75 12.68 -7.63 -7.86
C LEU A 75 11.64 -8.61 -8.37
N VAL A 76 10.87 -8.18 -9.37
CA VAL A 76 9.96 -9.06 -10.11
C VAL A 76 10.33 -9.00 -11.58
N GLN A 77 10.69 -10.12 -12.15
CA GLN A 77 11.04 -10.24 -13.57
C GLN A 77 10.44 -11.53 -14.15
N GLY A 78 9.64 -11.42 -15.22
CA GLY A 78 8.99 -12.58 -15.82
C GLY A 78 8.14 -13.39 -14.83
N GLY A 79 7.54 -12.73 -13.83
CA GLY A 79 6.76 -13.38 -12.76
C GLY A 79 7.59 -13.99 -11.62
N VAL A 80 8.91 -14.04 -11.74
CA VAL A 80 9.81 -14.52 -10.67
C VAL A 80 10.06 -13.40 -9.68
N VAL A 81 9.86 -13.69 -8.39
CA VAL A 81 10.12 -12.77 -7.28
C VAL A 81 11.43 -13.14 -6.59
N SER A 82 12.31 -12.18 -6.45
CA SER A 82 13.56 -12.33 -5.69
C SER A 82 13.68 -11.21 -4.66
N GLN A 83 14.08 -11.56 -3.44
CA GLN A 83 14.30 -10.56 -2.40
C GLN A 83 15.57 -9.77 -2.70
N TYR A 84 15.49 -8.45 -2.62
CA TYR A 84 16.64 -7.57 -2.76
C TYR A 84 17.32 -7.35 -1.41
N ALA A 85 18.58 -6.91 -1.45
CA ALA A 85 19.33 -6.59 -0.23
C ALA A 85 18.57 -5.55 0.62
N HIS A 86 18.70 -5.67 1.95
CA HIS A 86 18.10 -4.71 2.87
C HIS A 86 18.66 -3.31 2.61
N ARG A 87 17.77 -2.35 2.45
CA ARG A 87 18.09 -0.96 2.09
C ARG A 87 17.21 0.03 2.84
N ALA A 88 17.69 1.27 2.94
CA ALA A 88 16.85 2.34 3.45
C ALA A 88 15.69 2.64 2.48
N HIS A 89 14.50 2.87 3.00
CA HIS A 89 13.44 3.50 2.23
C HIS A 89 13.70 5.00 2.13
N TRP A 90 13.57 5.55 0.93
CA TRP A 90 13.78 6.97 0.66
C TRP A 90 12.73 7.49 -0.33
N GLN A 91 12.27 8.72 -0.11
CA GLN A 91 11.39 9.45 -1.00
C GLN A 91 11.89 10.90 -1.08
N PRO A 92 11.79 11.58 -2.24
CA PRO A 92 12.08 13.00 -2.33
C PRO A 92 11.01 13.83 -1.63
N LEU A 93 11.35 15.04 -1.22
CA LEU A 93 10.43 16.00 -0.60
C LEU A 93 9.24 16.34 -1.50
N SER A 94 9.41 16.27 -2.82
CA SER A 94 8.35 16.53 -3.80
C SER A 94 7.20 15.52 -3.75
N TYR A 95 7.46 14.29 -3.28
CA TYR A 95 6.44 13.24 -3.10
C TYR A 95 6.01 13.08 -1.64
N ASN A 96 6.90 13.35 -0.70
CA ASN A 96 6.58 13.27 0.72
C ASN A 96 7.13 14.51 1.43
N ALA A 97 6.33 15.57 1.50
CA ALA A 97 6.73 16.84 2.11
C ALA A 97 7.05 16.70 3.60
N LEU A 98 6.44 15.74 4.30
CA LEU A 98 6.61 15.56 5.74
C LEU A 98 7.82 14.67 6.08
N HIS A 99 7.98 13.54 5.39
CA HIS A 99 9.01 12.52 5.72
C HIS A 99 10.01 12.26 4.59
N GLY A 100 9.96 13.02 3.50
CA GLY A 100 10.92 12.94 2.40
C GLY A 100 12.29 13.50 2.76
N GLY A 101 13.27 13.27 1.88
CA GLY A 101 14.64 13.78 2.01
C GLY A 101 15.48 13.09 3.09
N MET A 102 15.03 11.97 3.64
CA MET A 102 15.78 11.20 4.65
C MET A 102 15.82 9.71 4.33
N ARG A 103 16.93 9.05 4.63
CA ARG A 103 17.05 7.60 4.60
C ARG A 103 16.43 7.01 5.85
N ARG A 104 15.41 6.15 5.68
CA ARG A 104 14.68 5.52 6.77
C ARG A 104 14.97 4.02 6.78
N TRP A 105 15.73 3.56 7.76
CA TRP A 105 16.09 2.17 7.96
C TRP A 105 15.04 1.49 8.84
N PHE A 106 14.06 0.87 8.21
CA PHE A 106 13.07 0.06 8.93
C PHE A 106 13.57 -1.36 9.11
N GLU A 107 13.09 -2.06 10.12
CA GLU A 107 13.35 -3.48 10.24
C GLU A 107 12.82 -4.24 9.02
N PRO A 108 13.55 -5.28 8.54
CA PRO A 108 13.13 -6.09 7.40
C PRO A 108 11.84 -6.84 7.71
N LEU A 109 11.09 -7.24 6.66
CA LEU A 109 9.99 -8.17 6.80
C LEU A 109 10.50 -9.50 7.39
N ASP A 110 9.63 -10.15 8.16
CA ASP A 110 9.91 -11.48 8.69
C ASP A 110 10.17 -12.47 7.56
N SER A 111 11.29 -13.19 7.63
CA SER A 111 11.65 -14.20 6.63
C SER A 111 10.63 -15.34 6.56
N ALA A 112 9.97 -15.67 7.68
CA ALA A 112 8.88 -16.63 7.69
C ALA A 112 7.68 -16.18 6.84
N MET A 113 7.43 -14.86 6.72
CA MET A 113 6.43 -14.30 5.81
C MET A 113 6.92 -14.35 4.35
N THR A 114 8.11 -13.81 4.09
CA THR A 114 8.61 -13.63 2.71
C THR A 114 8.98 -14.93 2.01
N SER A 115 9.22 -16.01 2.74
CA SER A 115 9.48 -17.36 2.20
C SER A 115 8.20 -18.14 1.86
N THR A 116 7.01 -17.63 2.16
CA THR A 116 5.76 -18.32 1.82
C THR A 116 5.46 -18.25 0.32
N VAL A 117 4.85 -19.30 -0.21
CA VAL A 117 4.34 -19.32 -1.60
C VAL A 117 3.29 -18.21 -1.80
N ALA A 118 2.43 -17.98 -0.80
CA ALA A 118 1.40 -16.95 -0.83
C ALA A 118 2.01 -15.55 -1.02
N TRP A 119 3.09 -15.23 -0.30
CA TRP A 119 3.80 -13.96 -0.45
C TRP A 119 4.31 -13.77 -1.88
N SER A 120 5.09 -14.73 -2.37
CA SER A 120 5.66 -14.66 -3.72
C SER A 120 4.59 -14.54 -4.80
N ALA A 121 3.47 -15.27 -4.65
CA ALA A 121 2.36 -15.24 -5.60
C ALA A 121 1.64 -13.86 -5.60
N VAL A 122 1.43 -13.23 -4.43
CA VAL A 122 0.86 -11.88 -4.32
C VAL A 122 1.79 -10.85 -4.97
N ILE A 123 3.08 -10.88 -4.69
CA ILE A 123 4.05 -9.93 -5.28
C ILE A 123 4.18 -10.14 -6.80
N SER A 124 4.23 -11.40 -7.26
CA SER A 124 4.23 -11.74 -8.69
C SER A 124 2.96 -11.24 -9.41
N PHE A 125 1.79 -11.39 -8.78
CA PHE A 125 0.53 -10.84 -9.31
C PHE A 125 0.62 -9.33 -9.52
N LEU A 126 1.14 -8.58 -8.56
CA LEU A 126 1.31 -7.14 -8.70
C LEU A 126 2.28 -6.77 -9.84
N GLY A 127 3.35 -7.55 -10.03
CA GLY A 127 4.25 -7.42 -11.19
C GLY A 127 3.52 -7.57 -12.52
N ARG A 128 2.63 -8.58 -12.63
CA ARG A 128 1.79 -8.76 -13.84
C ARG A 128 0.83 -7.56 -14.06
N VAL A 129 0.24 -7.02 -13.00
CA VAL A 129 -0.61 -5.82 -13.10
C VAL A 129 0.20 -4.64 -13.63
N ALA A 130 1.39 -4.39 -13.07
CA ALA A 130 2.27 -3.32 -13.50
C ALA A 130 2.73 -3.50 -14.96
N SER A 131 3.08 -4.73 -15.37
CA SER A 131 3.43 -5.06 -16.76
C SER A 131 2.25 -4.82 -17.70
N GLY A 132 1.04 -5.10 -17.27
CA GLY A 132 -0.17 -4.77 -18.05
C GLY A 132 -0.36 -3.27 -18.29
N LEU A 133 0.16 -2.40 -17.41
CA LEU A 133 0.12 -0.95 -17.55
C LEU A 133 1.26 -0.38 -18.39
N ARG A 134 2.49 -0.87 -18.19
CA ARG A 134 3.73 -0.25 -18.71
C ARG A 134 4.55 -1.15 -19.62
N GLY A 135 4.10 -2.39 -19.89
CA GLY A 135 4.86 -3.40 -20.62
C GLY A 135 5.74 -4.26 -19.72
N GLU A 136 6.21 -5.38 -20.26
CA GLU A 136 7.07 -6.32 -19.55
C GLU A 136 8.46 -5.74 -19.29
N GLN A 137 8.89 -5.79 -18.03
CA GLN A 137 10.20 -5.31 -17.61
C GLN A 137 10.52 -5.83 -16.21
N THR A 138 11.69 -5.51 -15.69
CA THR A 138 12.03 -5.74 -14.28
C THR A 138 11.33 -4.69 -13.42
N TRP A 139 10.61 -5.14 -12.40
CA TRP A 139 9.96 -4.27 -11.43
C TRP A 139 10.75 -4.24 -10.12
N PHE A 140 11.06 -3.02 -9.68
CA PHE A 140 11.66 -2.74 -8.38
C PHE A 140 10.52 -2.49 -7.40
N VAL A 141 10.41 -3.37 -6.41
CA VAL A 141 9.24 -3.47 -5.53
C VAL A 141 9.64 -3.15 -4.10
N GLU A 142 8.92 -2.26 -3.44
CA GLU A 142 9.03 -2.03 -2.00
C GLU A 142 7.73 -2.44 -1.32
N ALA A 143 7.81 -3.22 -0.26
CA ALA A 143 6.68 -3.73 0.49
C ALA A 143 6.71 -3.23 1.94
N HIS A 144 5.58 -2.70 2.38
CA HIS A 144 5.42 -2.04 3.66
C HIS A 144 4.17 -2.55 4.39
N PRO A 145 4.26 -3.53 5.28
CA PRO A 145 3.20 -3.79 6.24
C PRO A 145 3.12 -2.63 7.24
N PHE A 146 1.92 -2.09 7.41
CA PHE A 146 1.62 -1.02 8.36
C PHE A 146 0.54 -1.44 9.34
N ARG A 147 0.69 -1.06 10.60
CA ARG A 147 -0.39 -0.88 11.55
C ARG A 147 -0.48 0.60 11.91
N ILE A 148 -1.66 1.16 11.71
CA ILE A 148 -2.03 2.48 12.25
C ILE A 148 -3.01 2.23 13.38
N ASP A 149 -2.68 2.70 14.57
CA ASP A 149 -3.52 2.53 15.76
C ASP A 149 -3.95 3.87 16.36
N THR A 150 -4.76 3.81 17.40
CA THR A 150 -5.29 5.00 18.06
C THR A 150 -4.66 5.23 19.45
N THR A 151 -3.42 4.78 19.66
CA THR A 151 -2.67 4.94 20.91
C THR A 151 -2.61 6.42 21.33
N ASP A 152 -2.45 7.34 20.39
CA ASP A 152 -2.44 8.78 20.62
C ASP A 152 -3.82 9.43 20.42
N GLY A 153 -4.91 8.66 20.47
CA GLY A 153 -6.29 9.11 20.24
C GLY A 153 -6.68 9.22 18.77
N ILE A 154 -5.75 9.57 17.88
CA ILE A 154 -5.98 9.67 16.43
C ILE A 154 -4.80 9.02 15.70
N GLY A 155 -5.10 8.01 14.87
CA GLY A 155 -4.13 7.47 13.92
C GLY A 155 -4.22 8.17 12.56
N ARG A 156 -3.07 8.43 11.92
CA ARG A 156 -2.99 9.08 10.61
C ARG A 156 -2.35 8.15 9.59
N PRO A 157 -3.14 7.49 8.71
CA PRO A 157 -2.59 6.62 7.66
C PRO A 157 -1.71 7.39 6.66
N THR A 158 -2.15 8.59 6.26
CA THR A 158 -1.40 9.51 5.39
C THR A 158 -1.23 10.87 6.08
N PRO A 159 -0.25 11.00 7.01
CA PRO A 159 -0.06 12.23 7.77
C PRO A 159 0.31 13.43 6.88
N GLU A 160 0.87 13.21 5.71
CA GLU A 160 1.18 14.19 4.67
C GLU A 160 -0.05 14.68 3.90
N GLY A 161 -1.22 14.02 4.06
CA GLY A 161 -2.42 14.31 3.29
C GLY A 161 -2.42 13.64 1.92
N ALA A 162 -3.12 14.25 0.96
CA ALA A 162 -3.23 13.75 -0.40
C ALA A 162 -1.90 13.88 -1.15
N HIS A 163 -1.39 12.77 -1.69
CA HIS A 163 -0.05 12.68 -2.28
C HIS A 163 0.03 11.64 -3.41
N ARG A 164 1.19 11.57 -4.05
CA ARG A 164 1.67 10.49 -4.90
C ARG A 164 2.97 9.94 -4.31
N ASP A 165 3.29 8.68 -4.61
CA ASP A 165 4.50 8.05 -4.12
C ASP A 165 5.72 8.22 -5.05
N GLY A 166 5.51 8.63 -6.30
CA GLY A 166 6.57 8.79 -7.31
C GLY A 166 6.98 7.46 -7.94
N VAL A 167 6.05 6.55 -8.09
CA VAL A 167 6.24 5.19 -8.64
C VAL A 167 5.30 4.93 -9.81
N ASP A 168 5.34 3.72 -10.40
CA ASP A 168 4.45 3.35 -11.51
C ASP A 168 3.12 2.79 -11.04
N LEU A 169 3.15 1.98 -9.98
CA LEU A 169 1.96 1.35 -9.41
C LEU A 169 2.05 1.36 -7.88
N VAL A 170 0.95 1.75 -7.23
CA VAL A 170 0.75 1.56 -5.78
C VAL A 170 -0.37 0.55 -5.58
N ALA A 171 -0.14 -0.41 -4.69
CA ALA A 171 -1.10 -1.41 -4.26
C ALA A 171 -1.31 -1.30 -2.75
N VAL A 172 -2.56 -1.13 -2.31
CA VAL A 172 -2.92 -1.04 -0.89
C VAL A 172 -3.92 -2.14 -0.56
N PHE A 173 -3.44 -3.19 0.11
CA PHE A 173 -4.32 -4.22 0.68
C PHE A 173 -4.80 -3.78 2.06
N LEU A 174 -6.08 -3.92 2.33
CA LEU A 174 -6.58 -3.92 3.69
C LEU A 174 -6.35 -5.30 4.30
N ILE A 175 -5.59 -5.39 5.37
CA ILE A 175 -5.36 -6.66 6.09
C ILE A 175 -6.40 -6.83 7.20
N GLY A 176 -6.77 -5.73 7.83
CA GLY A 176 -7.82 -5.71 8.83
C GLY A 176 -8.05 -4.32 9.41
N ARG A 177 -9.18 -4.17 10.10
CA ARG A 177 -9.53 -2.97 10.86
C ARG A 177 -10.45 -3.34 12.02
N GLN A 178 -10.26 -2.72 13.16
CA GLN A 178 -11.08 -3.00 14.34
C GLN A 178 -11.19 -1.77 15.23
N GLY A 179 -12.38 -1.54 15.80
CA GLY A 179 -12.59 -0.54 16.84
C GLY A 179 -12.35 0.90 16.40
N ILE A 180 -12.54 1.21 15.12
CA ILE A 180 -12.27 2.54 14.55
C ILE A 180 -13.44 3.07 13.71
N LYS A 181 -13.55 4.40 13.68
CA LYS A 181 -14.26 5.17 12.64
C LYS A 181 -13.23 5.94 11.80
N GLY A 182 -13.62 6.40 10.61
CA GLY A 182 -12.70 7.02 9.65
C GLY A 182 -11.93 6.00 8.82
N GLY A 183 -10.77 6.37 8.30
CA GLY A 183 -10.02 5.53 7.36
C GLY A 183 -10.70 5.46 5.99
N GLU A 184 -11.41 6.53 5.60
CA GLU A 184 -11.97 6.70 4.26
C GLU A 184 -10.82 6.96 3.29
N THR A 185 -10.77 6.21 2.22
CA THR A 185 -9.86 6.42 1.10
C THR A 185 -10.46 7.46 0.14
N ARG A 186 -9.64 8.37 -0.31
CA ARG A 186 -9.97 9.35 -1.35
C ARG A 186 -8.95 9.24 -2.47
N VAL A 187 -9.44 9.18 -3.69
CA VAL A 187 -8.63 9.14 -4.91
C VAL A 187 -9.08 10.27 -5.82
N PHE A 188 -8.14 11.08 -6.27
CA PHE A 188 -8.37 12.23 -7.13
C PHE A 188 -7.62 12.06 -8.44
N ASP A 189 -8.25 12.40 -9.55
CA ASP A 189 -7.58 12.46 -10.84
C ASP A 189 -6.66 13.69 -10.89
N VAL A 190 -5.41 13.55 -11.37
CA VAL A 190 -4.44 14.66 -11.45
C VAL A 190 -4.81 15.69 -12.54
N SER A 191 -5.57 15.28 -13.55
CA SER A 191 -5.90 16.10 -14.72
C SER A 191 -7.29 16.75 -14.67
N SER A 192 -8.11 16.40 -13.66
CA SER A 192 -9.49 16.86 -13.54
C SER A 192 -9.92 17.03 -12.07
N PRO A 193 -11.01 17.78 -11.79
CA PRO A 193 -11.55 17.91 -10.45
C PRO A 193 -12.31 16.67 -9.96
N LEU A 194 -12.26 15.57 -10.71
CA LEU A 194 -12.98 14.35 -10.37
C LEU A 194 -12.25 13.58 -9.27
N GLY A 195 -13.01 13.05 -8.33
CA GLY A 195 -12.50 12.20 -7.28
C GLY A 195 -13.55 11.23 -6.78
N GLN A 196 -13.09 10.18 -6.16
CA GLN A 196 -13.96 9.20 -5.49
C GLN A 196 -13.51 9.02 -4.05
N ARG A 197 -14.48 8.70 -3.19
CA ARG A 197 -14.25 8.36 -1.80
C ARG A 197 -14.99 7.08 -1.44
N PHE A 198 -14.35 6.23 -0.67
CA PHE A 198 -14.90 4.95 -0.21
C PHE A 198 -14.09 4.45 1.00
N THR A 199 -14.57 3.42 1.64
CA THR A 199 -13.84 2.79 2.74
C THR A 199 -13.64 1.30 2.44
N LEU A 200 -12.39 0.86 2.43
CA LEU A 200 -12.09 -0.57 2.43
C LEU A 200 -12.48 -1.15 3.78
N THR A 201 -13.30 -2.19 3.79
CA THR A 201 -13.78 -2.86 5.00
C THR A 201 -13.52 -4.36 5.01
N GLU A 202 -13.41 -4.95 3.83
CA GLU A 202 -13.16 -6.37 3.66
C GLU A 202 -11.66 -6.67 3.73
N PRO A 203 -11.20 -7.55 4.64
CA PRO A 203 -9.81 -8.00 4.67
C PRO A 203 -9.38 -8.58 3.31
N TRP A 204 -8.14 -8.30 2.92
CA TRP A 204 -7.56 -8.66 1.63
C TRP A 204 -8.24 -8.03 0.40
N SER A 205 -9.14 -7.05 0.57
CA SER A 205 -9.49 -6.17 -0.54
C SER A 205 -8.28 -5.31 -0.92
N LEU A 206 -8.19 -4.98 -2.21
CA LEU A 206 -7.03 -4.31 -2.80
C LEU A 206 -7.46 -3.06 -3.56
N LEU A 207 -6.81 -1.94 -3.27
CA LEU A 207 -6.80 -0.74 -4.09
C LEU A 207 -5.51 -0.70 -4.90
N LEU A 208 -5.64 -0.54 -6.22
CA LEU A 208 -4.55 -0.33 -7.17
C LEU A 208 -4.61 1.10 -7.71
N LEU A 209 -3.46 1.76 -7.82
CA LEU A 209 -3.33 3.14 -8.25
C LEU A 209 -2.23 3.25 -9.32
N ASP A 210 -2.55 3.76 -10.48
CA ASP A 210 -1.58 4.30 -11.43
C ASP A 210 -1.10 5.65 -10.88
N ASP A 211 0.03 5.64 -10.19
CA ASP A 211 0.52 6.79 -9.40
C ASP A 211 0.81 8.04 -10.25
N ALA A 212 1.04 7.85 -11.55
CA ALA A 212 1.21 8.99 -12.46
C ALA A 212 -0.12 9.75 -12.73
N ARG A 213 -1.28 9.11 -12.51
CA ARG A 213 -2.59 9.61 -12.90
C ARG A 213 -3.47 10.03 -11.74
N VAL A 214 -3.19 9.55 -10.54
CA VAL A 214 -4.04 9.84 -9.38
C VAL A 214 -3.25 10.33 -8.19
N ILE A 215 -3.91 11.11 -7.35
CA ILE A 215 -3.47 11.50 -6.01
C ILE A 215 -4.36 10.76 -5.03
N HIS A 216 -3.81 10.28 -3.93
CA HIS A 216 -4.59 9.53 -2.96
C HIS A 216 -4.29 9.92 -1.51
N GLU A 217 -5.28 9.71 -0.65
CA GLU A 217 -5.13 9.81 0.79
C GLU A 217 -6.05 8.82 1.51
N THR A 218 -5.76 8.59 2.77
CA THR A 218 -6.66 7.92 3.71
C THR A 218 -6.89 8.82 4.92
N THR A 219 -8.14 9.17 5.20
CA THR A 219 -8.50 10.03 6.32
C THR A 219 -8.06 9.45 7.67
N PRO A 220 -7.84 10.29 8.68
CA PRO A 220 -7.50 9.83 10.03
C PRO A 220 -8.52 8.83 10.57
N ILE A 221 -8.04 7.92 11.41
CA ILE A 221 -8.85 6.98 12.17
C ILE A 221 -8.98 7.47 13.61
N GLN A 222 -10.15 7.27 14.19
CA GLN A 222 -10.45 7.58 15.58
C GLN A 222 -11.00 6.35 16.29
N PRO A 223 -10.74 6.17 17.60
CA PRO A 223 -11.21 5.01 18.32
C PRO A 223 -12.74 5.02 18.47
N GLN A 224 -13.33 3.85 18.36
CA GLN A 224 -14.71 3.51 18.79
C GLN A 224 -14.69 2.56 19.99
N SER A 225 -13.51 2.07 20.36
CA SER A 225 -13.23 1.23 21.52
C SER A 225 -11.95 1.75 22.17
N GLU A 226 -11.50 1.11 23.27
CA GLU A 226 -10.30 1.53 24.01
C GLU A 226 -9.06 1.64 23.12
N LEU A 227 -8.84 0.68 22.23
CA LEU A 227 -7.79 0.73 21.21
C LEU A 227 -8.33 0.24 19.87
N GLY A 228 -8.26 1.13 18.88
CA GLY A 228 -8.62 0.79 17.52
C GLY A 228 -7.41 0.75 16.59
N TRP A 229 -7.49 -0.03 15.51
CA TRP A 229 -6.39 -0.16 14.57
C TRP A 229 -6.85 -0.45 13.13
N ARG A 230 -5.97 -0.15 12.20
CA ARG A 230 -6.08 -0.47 10.77
C ARG A 230 -4.73 -1.02 10.28
N ASP A 231 -4.74 -2.23 9.74
CA ASP A 231 -3.60 -2.91 9.16
C ASP A 231 -3.68 -2.90 7.63
N THR A 232 -2.58 -2.56 7.00
CA THR A 232 -2.46 -2.57 5.53
C THR A 232 -1.12 -3.14 5.09
N LEU A 233 -1.12 -3.70 3.88
CA LEU A 233 0.10 -3.93 3.12
C LEU A 233 0.11 -2.92 1.98
N VAL A 234 1.08 -2.03 1.98
CA VAL A 234 1.35 -1.12 0.86
C VAL A 234 2.53 -1.68 0.07
N VAL A 235 2.33 -1.85 -1.24
CA VAL A 235 3.37 -2.31 -2.15
C VAL A 235 3.49 -1.32 -3.29
N THR A 236 4.70 -0.82 -3.52
CA THR A 236 5.00 0.08 -4.64
C THR A 236 5.87 -0.61 -5.67
N LEU A 237 5.60 -0.37 -6.94
CA LEU A 237 6.36 -0.94 -8.06
C LEU A 237 6.86 0.17 -8.97
N ARG A 238 8.14 0.09 -9.36
CA ARG A 238 8.80 1.07 -10.21
C ARG A 238 9.68 0.39 -11.24
N ALA A 239 9.65 0.88 -12.50
CA ALA A 239 10.42 0.35 -13.60
C ALA A 239 11.89 0.80 -13.59
N SER A 240 12.16 2.02 -13.18
CA SER A 240 13.46 2.70 -13.33
C SER A 240 14.36 2.61 -12.08
N GLY A 241 14.32 1.50 -11.34
CA GLY A 241 15.08 1.33 -10.10
C GLY A 241 14.31 1.78 -8.86
N PHE A 242 14.89 1.57 -7.70
CA PHE A 242 14.35 2.10 -6.45
C PHE A 242 14.54 3.63 -6.38
N LEU A 243 13.63 4.31 -5.69
CA LEU A 243 13.88 5.70 -5.31
C LEU A 243 15.11 5.73 -4.39
N ASP A 244 16.07 6.58 -4.73
CA ASP A 244 17.30 6.78 -3.96
C ASP A 244 17.74 8.25 -4.07
N GLU A 245 18.45 8.72 -3.06
CA GLU A 245 19.02 10.06 -3.02
C GLU A 245 19.98 10.33 -4.18
N ALA A 246 20.74 9.29 -4.61
CA ALA A 246 21.68 9.38 -5.72
C ALA A 246 21.03 9.47 -7.11
N ALA A 247 19.73 9.17 -7.22
CA ALA A 247 18.99 9.14 -8.48
C ALA A 247 18.26 10.46 -8.79
N GLN A 248 18.43 11.52 -7.99
CA GLN A 248 17.89 12.83 -8.34
C GLN A 248 18.69 13.45 -9.48
N PRO A 249 18.04 13.89 -10.58
CA PRO A 249 18.71 14.76 -11.52
C PRO A 249 19.13 16.04 -10.76
N VAL A 250 20.38 16.40 -10.88
CA VAL A 250 20.88 17.69 -10.43
C VAL A 250 20.06 18.74 -11.18
N ALA A 251 19.29 19.55 -10.43
CA ALA A 251 18.47 20.62 -10.97
C ALA A 251 19.32 21.72 -11.61
#